data_6093f46ca44cdaf7c876e3d6a6cbbab2
#
_entry.id   6093f46ca44cdaf7c876e3d6a6cbbab2
#
_cell.length_a   1.000
_cell.length_b   1.000
_cell.length_c   1.000
_cell.angle_alpha   90.00
_cell.angle_beta   90.00
_cell.angle_gamma   90.00
#
_symmetry.space_group_name_H-M   'P 1'
#
loop_
_entity.id
_entity.type
_entity.pdbx_description
1 polymer ?
#
loop_
_entity_poly.entity_id
_entity_poly.type
_entity_poly.pdbx_seq_one_letter_code
_entity_poly.pdbx_strand_id
1 'polypeptide(L)'
;MPFQIRLIREICGRVGEMRCRVFRRALFLHVQDLFEDEDVEVERADSAPLATRMRPRSLDELVGQEHILAPGKLLRRAIEADRLPSVIFSGPPGSGKTTLARIIAEMTHAKFIRISGVESNVAEMRRVIAAATNRLRTSGRKTILFVDEIHHFNKAQQDILLPDVEAGTLRLIGATTYNPFFYVNSALVSRSQVFRLEPLSVERLEVLIDRALSDKERGLGNYNVKMDKNARRHLAKLSDGDARKCLNALEIGVLLRRLWPAAPRPERASMKNSLAKPGSTPPATAQAQFISRFR
;
A
#
# COMPACT_ATOMS: atom_id res chain seq x y z
N MET A 1 11.27 20.43 -28.99
CA MET A 1 10.83 21.79 -28.59
C MET A 1 10.71 22.87 -29.65
N PRO A 2 11.01 22.72 -30.95
CA PRO A 2 10.79 23.81 -31.93
C PRO A 2 9.39 23.85 -32.55
N PHE A 3 8.61 22.78 -32.51
CA PHE A 3 7.30 22.71 -33.20
C PHE A 3 6.17 23.47 -32.50
N GLN A 4 6.16 23.49 -31.18
CA GLN A 4 5.12 24.16 -30.37
C GLN A 4 5.24 25.69 -30.42
N ILE A 5 6.44 26.23 -30.51
CA ILE A 5 6.67 27.68 -30.59
C ILE A 5 6.19 28.27 -31.94
N ARG A 6 6.23 27.47 -32.98
CA ARG A 6 5.77 27.89 -34.33
C ARG A 6 4.24 27.97 -34.40
N LEU A 7 3.54 27.01 -33.83
CA LEU A 7 2.08 26.98 -33.77
C LEU A 7 1.50 28.16 -32.96
N ILE A 8 2.13 28.50 -31.83
CA ILE A 8 1.72 29.64 -31.00
C ILE A 8 1.94 30.97 -31.73
N ARG A 9 2.97 31.11 -32.55
CA ARG A 9 3.23 32.34 -33.36
C ARG A 9 2.21 32.52 -34.46
N GLU A 10 1.73 31.46 -35.10
CA GLU A 10 0.69 31.53 -36.14
C GLU A 10 -0.68 31.88 -35.59
N ILE A 11 -1.01 31.41 -34.37
CA ILE A 11 -2.29 31.72 -33.69
C ILE A 11 -2.28 33.16 -33.16
N CYS A 12 -1.17 33.65 -32.62
CA CYS A 12 -1.04 35.03 -32.14
C CYS A 12 -1.05 36.09 -33.24
N GLY A 13 -0.66 35.75 -34.47
CA GLY A 13 -0.68 36.68 -35.60
C GLY A 13 -2.09 37.03 -36.11
N ARG A 14 -3.13 36.27 -35.72
CA ARG A 14 -4.52 36.49 -36.15
C ARG A 14 -5.42 37.18 -35.13
N VAL A 15 -4.96 37.39 -33.88
CA VAL A 15 -5.78 37.97 -32.80
C VAL A 15 -4.96 39.07 -32.11
N GLY A 16 -5.42 40.30 -32.18
CA GLY A 16 -4.71 41.52 -31.71
C GLY A 16 -4.13 41.38 -30.28
N GLU A 17 -3.03 42.09 -30.06
CA GLU A 17 -2.14 41.96 -28.87
C GLU A 17 -2.82 41.99 -27.49
N MET A 18 -3.95 42.66 -27.35
CA MET A 18 -4.64 42.79 -26.07
C MET A 18 -5.40 41.49 -25.64
N ARG A 19 -5.87 40.71 -26.61
CA ARG A 19 -6.50 39.38 -26.35
C ARG A 19 -5.47 38.28 -26.10
N CYS A 20 -4.26 38.46 -26.59
CA CYS A 20 -3.16 37.49 -26.42
C CYS A 20 -2.66 37.43 -24.96
N ARG A 21 -2.68 38.52 -24.20
CA ARG A 21 -2.28 38.51 -22.78
C ARG A 21 -3.26 37.75 -21.88
N VAL A 22 -4.56 37.91 -22.12
CA VAL A 22 -5.60 37.18 -21.35
C VAL A 22 -5.58 35.68 -21.71
N PHE A 23 -5.43 35.37 -22.99
CA PHE A 23 -5.34 33.99 -23.45
C PHE A 23 -4.05 33.27 -22.98
N ARG A 24 -2.93 34.00 -22.94
CA ARG A 24 -1.67 33.48 -22.42
C ARG A 24 -1.74 33.21 -20.91
N ARG A 25 -2.47 34.05 -20.16
CA ARG A 25 -2.67 33.88 -18.72
C ARG A 25 -3.66 32.75 -18.41
N ALA A 26 -4.72 32.61 -19.20
CA ALA A 26 -5.69 31.52 -19.10
C ALA A 26 -5.09 30.18 -19.55
N LEU A 27 -4.30 30.15 -20.63
CA LEU A 27 -3.63 28.94 -21.11
C LEU A 27 -2.52 28.48 -20.14
N PHE A 28 -1.80 29.43 -19.52
CA PHE A 28 -0.75 29.10 -18.54
C PHE A 28 -1.34 28.57 -17.22
N LEU A 29 -2.50 29.08 -16.81
CA LEU A 29 -3.24 28.55 -15.66
C LEU A 29 -3.85 27.17 -15.96
N HIS A 30 -4.37 26.96 -17.17
CA HIS A 30 -4.96 25.68 -17.58
C HIS A 30 -3.93 24.59 -17.85
N VAL A 31 -2.72 24.96 -18.29
CA VAL A 31 -1.61 24.01 -18.50
C VAL A 31 -0.95 23.60 -17.17
N GLN A 32 -0.99 24.47 -16.14
CA GLN A 32 -0.54 24.06 -14.80
C GLN A 32 -1.53 23.09 -14.13
N ASP A 33 -2.84 23.28 -14.31
CA ASP A 33 -3.86 22.35 -13.79
C ASP A 33 -3.84 20.98 -14.49
N LEU A 34 -3.40 20.91 -15.76
CA LEU A 34 -3.31 19.64 -16.52
C LEU A 34 -2.13 18.74 -16.10
N PHE A 35 -1.18 19.26 -15.34
CA PHE A 35 -0.05 18.47 -14.81
C PHE A 35 -0.12 18.22 -13.29
N GLU A 36 -1.15 18.74 -12.61
CA GLU A 36 -1.31 18.57 -11.16
C GLU A 36 -2.15 17.34 -10.78
N ASP A 37 -2.81 16.67 -11.74
CA ASP A 37 -3.75 15.57 -11.45
C ASP A 37 -3.32 14.16 -11.93
N GLU A 38 -2.07 13.96 -12.37
CA GLU A 38 -1.63 12.66 -12.88
C GLU A 38 -1.16 11.64 -11.82
N ASP A 39 -1.39 11.85 -10.54
CA ASP A 39 -1.23 10.80 -9.52
C ASP A 39 -2.55 10.16 -9.06
N VAL A 40 -3.62 10.30 -9.83
CA VAL A 40 -4.72 9.36 -9.75
C VAL A 40 -4.31 8.15 -10.59
N GLU A 41 -3.65 7.16 -9.93
CA GLU A 41 -3.73 5.77 -10.36
C GLU A 41 -5.22 5.42 -10.48
N VAL A 42 -5.82 5.73 -11.62
CA VAL A 42 -7.04 5.07 -12.06
C VAL A 42 -6.63 3.65 -12.42
N GLU A 43 -6.22 2.90 -11.41
CA GLU A 43 -6.22 1.45 -11.48
C GLU A 43 -7.65 1.10 -11.87
N ARG A 44 -7.82 0.51 -13.06
CA ARG A 44 -9.08 -0.12 -13.46
C ARG A 44 -9.46 -1.02 -12.29
N ALA A 45 -10.52 -0.66 -11.57
CA ALA A 45 -10.87 -1.24 -10.27
C ALA A 45 -10.93 -2.78 -10.28
N ASP A 46 -11.22 -3.36 -11.45
CA ASP A 46 -11.32 -4.81 -11.63
C ASP A 46 -10.00 -5.53 -11.87
N SER A 47 -8.90 -4.83 -12.20
CA SER A 47 -7.58 -5.44 -12.47
C SER A 47 -6.58 -5.28 -11.34
N ALA A 48 -6.88 -4.47 -10.33
CA ALA A 48 -5.98 -4.24 -9.21
C ALA A 48 -5.91 -5.48 -8.29
N PRO A 49 -4.72 -5.83 -7.76
CA PRO A 49 -4.56 -6.92 -6.81
C PRO A 49 -5.48 -6.78 -5.59
N LEU A 50 -5.99 -7.90 -5.07
CA LEU A 50 -6.88 -7.92 -3.91
C LEU A 50 -6.33 -7.12 -2.71
N ALA A 51 -5.03 -7.20 -2.46
CA ALA A 51 -4.37 -6.43 -1.41
C ALA A 51 -4.48 -4.91 -1.61
N THR A 52 -4.63 -4.43 -2.83
CA THR A 52 -4.85 -3.02 -3.14
C THR A 52 -6.33 -2.66 -3.00
N ARG A 53 -7.24 -3.48 -3.54
CA ARG A 53 -8.68 -3.26 -3.47
C ARG A 53 -9.20 -3.28 -2.02
N MET A 54 -8.69 -4.18 -1.20
CA MET A 54 -9.05 -4.36 0.22
C MET A 54 -8.34 -3.39 1.18
N ARG A 55 -7.63 -2.37 0.68
CA ARG A 55 -7.02 -1.36 1.57
C ARG A 55 -8.09 -0.68 2.41
N PRO A 56 -7.90 -0.61 3.75
CA PRO A 56 -8.76 0.15 4.64
C PRO A 56 -8.87 1.62 4.22
N ARG A 57 -10.08 2.17 4.26
CA ARG A 57 -10.39 3.57 3.94
C ARG A 57 -10.56 4.43 5.20
N SER A 58 -10.73 3.80 6.37
CA SER A 58 -10.86 4.48 7.66
C SER A 58 -10.00 3.81 8.72
N LEU A 59 -9.78 4.49 9.85
CA LEU A 59 -9.08 3.92 10.99
C LEU A 59 -9.81 2.70 11.58
N ASP A 60 -11.14 2.68 11.50
CA ASP A 60 -11.97 1.59 12.05
C ASP A 60 -11.96 0.34 11.14
N GLU A 61 -11.69 0.52 9.85
CA GLU A 61 -11.45 -0.60 8.95
C GLU A 61 -10.06 -1.23 9.14
N LEU A 62 -9.10 -0.48 9.70
CA LEU A 62 -7.74 -0.97 9.88
C LEU A 62 -7.73 -2.10 10.90
N VAL A 63 -7.20 -3.24 10.52
CA VAL A 63 -7.11 -4.43 11.38
C VAL A 63 -5.77 -4.42 12.10
N GLY A 64 -5.80 -4.62 13.43
CA GLY A 64 -4.61 -4.61 14.27
C GLY A 64 -4.15 -3.20 14.65
N GLN A 65 -2.97 -3.12 15.24
CA GLN A 65 -2.32 -1.87 15.70
C GLN A 65 -3.06 -1.16 16.86
N GLU A 66 -3.83 -1.91 17.63
CA GLU A 66 -4.63 -1.37 18.75
C GLU A 66 -3.76 -0.65 19.79
N HIS A 67 -2.50 -1.05 19.95
CA HIS A 67 -1.55 -0.43 20.88
C HIS A 67 -1.27 1.04 20.56
N ILE A 68 -1.44 1.49 19.29
CA ILE A 68 -1.25 2.88 18.86
C ILE A 68 -2.54 3.55 18.35
N LEU A 69 -3.54 2.78 17.91
CA LEU A 69 -4.75 3.29 17.26
C LEU A 69 -6.05 3.06 18.05
N ALA A 70 -6.02 2.36 19.19
CA ALA A 70 -7.22 2.23 20.02
C ALA A 70 -7.77 3.62 20.45
N PRO A 71 -9.07 3.73 20.73
CA PRO A 71 -9.65 4.96 21.26
C PRO A 71 -8.85 5.51 22.45
N GLY A 72 -8.56 6.81 22.44
CA GLY A 72 -7.77 7.47 23.48
C GLY A 72 -6.25 7.39 23.32
N LYS A 73 -5.71 6.59 22.40
CA LYS A 73 -4.28 6.53 22.13
C LYS A 73 -3.78 7.82 21.46
N LEU A 74 -2.51 8.16 21.73
CA LEU A 74 -1.90 9.41 21.29
C LEU A 74 -2.01 9.64 19.78
N LEU A 75 -1.67 8.64 18.96
CA LEU A 75 -1.70 8.74 17.51
C LEU A 75 -3.14 8.99 17.02
N ARG A 76 -4.12 8.23 17.49
CA ARG A 76 -5.52 8.39 17.10
C ARG A 76 -6.04 9.78 17.45
N ARG A 77 -5.81 10.25 18.67
CA ARG A 77 -6.19 11.61 19.11
C ARG A 77 -5.54 12.71 18.29
N ALA A 78 -4.26 12.54 17.93
CA ALA A 78 -3.52 13.52 17.11
C ALA A 78 -4.10 13.59 15.68
N ILE A 79 -4.52 12.46 15.11
CA ILE A 79 -5.16 12.38 13.79
C ILE A 79 -6.54 13.06 13.86
N GLU A 80 -7.40 12.67 14.81
CA GLU A 80 -8.75 13.21 14.97
C GLU A 80 -8.76 14.73 15.23
N ALA A 81 -7.73 15.24 15.90
CA ALA A 81 -7.57 16.68 16.17
C ALA A 81 -6.88 17.47 15.05
N ASP A 82 -6.48 16.84 13.94
CA ASP A 82 -5.60 17.43 12.88
C ASP A 82 -4.33 18.10 13.43
N ARG A 83 -3.79 17.57 14.55
CA ARG A 83 -2.57 18.05 15.21
C ARG A 83 -1.44 17.05 15.15
N LEU A 84 -1.41 16.24 14.08
CA LEU A 84 -0.35 15.28 13.89
C LEU A 84 0.96 16.00 13.52
N PRO A 85 2.04 15.83 14.28
CA PRO A 85 3.39 16.27 13.88
C PRO A 85 3.93 15.38 12.75
N SER A 86 5.17 15.60 12.33
CA SER A 86 5.87 14.62 11.48
C SER A 86 6.04 13.29 12.21
N VAL A 87 5.91 12.19 11.46
CA VAL A 87 5.85 10.83 12.03
C VAL A 87 6.77 9.91 11.26
N ILE A 88 7.35 8.95 11.95
CA ILE A 88 8.09 7.84 11.33
C ILE A 88 7.43 6.53 11.76
N PHE A 89 6.88 5.80 10.79
CA PHE A 89 6.35 4.46 11.00
C PHE A 89 7.42 3.41 10.75
N SER A 90 7.80 2.66 11.78
CA SER A 90 8.68 1.49 11.65
C SER A 90 7.90 0.21 11.83
N GLY A 91 8.27 -0.85 11.11
CA GLY A 91 7.61 -2.15 11.26
C GLY A 91 7.74 -3.04 10.03
N PRO A 92 7.37 -4.31 10.14
CA PRO A 92 7.53 -5.28 9.08
C PRO A 92 6.71 -4.93 7.83
N PRO A 93 7.01 -5.52 6.65
CA PRO A 93 6.18 -5.37 5.46
C PRO A 93 4.75 -5.85 5.75
N GLY A 94 3.76 -5.30 5.02
CA GLY A 94 2.35 -5.67 5.18
C GLY A 94 1.69 -5.26 6.49
N SER A 95 2.37 -4.57 7.43
CA SER A 95 1.80 -4.11 8.71
C SER A 95 0.86 -2.89 8.58
N GLY A 96 0.73 -2.29 7.38
CA GLY A 96 -0.23 -1.20 7.13
C GLY A 96 0.37 0.21 7.12
N LYS A 97 1.70 0.41 7.12
CA LYS A 97 2.36 1.74 7.14
C LYS A 97 1.84 2.70 6.08
N THR A 98 1.87 2.29 4.82
CA THR A 98 1.39 3.11 3.67
C THR A 98 -0.11 3.36 3.73
N THR A 99 -0.88 2.36 4.16
CA THR A 99 -2.34 2.48 4.33
C THR A 99 -2.69 3.48 5.41
N LEU A 100 -2.04 3.41 6.57
CA LEU A 100 -2.25 4.34 7.67
C LEU A 100 -1.91 5.79 7.25
N ALA A 101 -0.81 5.98 6.50
CA ALA A 101 -0.45 7.29 5.99
C ALA A 101 -1.51 7.89 5.04
N ARG A 102 -2.12 7.08 4.17
CA ARG A 102 -3.23 7.51 3.29
C ARG A 102 -4.48 7.88 4.09
N ILE A 103 -4.87 7.05 5.05
CA ILE A 103 -6.02 7.34 5.93
C ILE A 103 -5.82 8.67 6.68
N ILE A 104 -4.61 8.90 7.20
CA ILE A 104 -4.27 10.18 7.87
C ILE A 104 -4.46 11.35 6.91
N ALA A 105 -4.00 11.23 5.68
CA ALA A 105 -4.12 12.31 4.70
C ALA A 105 -5.58 12.60 4.32
N GLU A 106 -6.39 11.57 4.18
CA GLU A 106 -7.84 11.71 3.91
C GLU A 106 -8.56 12.38 5.10
N MET A 107 -8.31 11.92 6.33
CA MET A 107 -8.93 12.48 7.53
C MET A 107 -8.53 13.93 7.81
N THR A 108 -7.33 14.33 7.43
CA THR A 108 -6.80 15.69 7.65
C THR A 108 -7.00 16.60 6.43
N HIS A 109 -7.69 16.14 5.38
CA HIS A 109 -7.90 16.85 4.11
C HIS A 109 -6.60 17.41 3.50
N ALA A 110 -5.45 16.84 3.85
CA ALA A 110 -4.16 17.22 3.32
C ALA A 110 -3.93 16.65 1.91
N LYS A 111 -3.12 17.33 1.10
CA LYS A 111 -2.65 16.71 -0.17
C LYS A 111 -1.63 15.64 0.17
N PHE A 112 -1.91 14.41 -0.25
CA PHE A 112 -0.99 13.28 -0.09
C PHE A 112 -0.05 13.21 -1.29
N ILE A 113 1.26 13.21 -1.03
CA ILE A 113 2.28 13.03 -2.06
C ILE A 113 3.16 11.86 -1.57
N ARG A 114 3.33 10.86 -2.42
CA ARG A 114 4.19 9.72 -2.13
C ARG A 114 5.49 9.83 -2.91
N ILE A 115 6.58 9.61 -2.22
CA ILE A 115 7.94 9.50 -2.78
C ILE A 115 8.52 8.16 -2.35
N SER A 116 9.21 7.49 -3.29
CA SER A 116 9.95 6.26 -3.00
C SER A 116 11.38 6.61 -2.61
N GLY A 117 11.86 6.05 -1.50
CA GLY A 117 13.26 6.22 -1.09
C GLY A 117 14.28 5.65 -2.08
N VAL A 118 13.85 4.74 -2.94
CA VAL A 118 14.71 4.07 -3.93
C VAL A 118 14.80 4.86 -5.23
N GLU A 119 13.72 5.46 -5.71
CA GLU A 119 13.59 6.02 -7.06
C GLU A 119 13.74 7.53 -7.09
N SER A 120 13.50 8.22 -5.97
CA SER A 120 13.40 9.66 -5.96
C SER A 120 14.76 10.36 -5.88
N ASN A 121 14.89 11.44 -6.63
CA ASN A 121 16.07 12.28 -6.64
C ASN A 121 15.85 13.63 -5.92
N VAL A 122 16.96 14.33 -5.63
CA VAL A 122 16.96 15.65 -4.95
C VAL A 122 16.12 16.69 -5.69
N ALA A 123 16.13 16.66 -7.03
CA ALA A 123 15.39 17.65 -7.83
C ALA A 123 13.86 17.45 -7.72
N GLU A 124 13.41 16.21 -7.65
CA GLU A 124 12.01 15.86 -7.41
C GLU A 124 11.56 16.29 -6.01
N MET A 125 12.37 15.98 -4.99
CA MET A 125 12.10 16.41 -3.61
C MET A 125 11.93 17.93 -3.51
N ARG A 126 12.84 18.70 -4.11
CA ARG A 126 12.75 20.18 -4.13
C ARG A 126 11.50 20.68 -4.85
N ARG A 127 11.09 20.03 -5.97
CA ARG A 127 9.84 20.37 -6.66
C ARG A 127 8.63 20.12 -5.79
N VAL A 128 8.56 18.99 -5.11
CA VAL A 128 7.48 18.66 -4.19
C VAL A 128 7.38 19.64 -3.02
N ILE A 129 8.53 19.99 -2.44
CA ILE A 129 8.60 20.99 -1.35
C ILE A 129 8.11 22.35 -1.84
N ALA A 130 8.59 22.83 -2.98
CA ALA A 130 8.16 24.10 -3.56
C ALA A 130 6.64 24.14 -3.86
N ALA A 131 6.11 23.04 -4.39
CA ALA A 131 4.67 22.90 -4.63
C ALA A 131 3.87 22.87 -3.31
N ALA A 132 4.39 22.22 -2.26
CA ALA A 132 3.77 22.21 -0.93
C ALA A 132 3.72 23.62 -0.31
N THR A 133 4.83 24.35 -0.37
CA THR A 133 4.93 25.74 0.10
C THR A 133 3.94 26.65 -0.64
N ASN A 134 3.88 26.54 -1.96
CA ASN A 134 2.93 27.32 -2.77
C ASN A 134 1.49 26.98 -2.42
N ARG A 135 1.15 25.70 -2.30
CA ARG A 135 -0.21 25.25 -1.90
C ARG A 135 -0.61 25.78 -0.53
N LEU A 136 0.29 25.73 0.44
CA LEU A 136 0.02 26.26 1.78
C LEU A 136 -0.27 27.76 1.73
N ARG A 137 0.49 28.52 0.91
CA ARG A 137 0.33 29.98 0.76
C ARG A 137 -0.94 30.37 0.01
N THR A 138 -1.34 29.61 -1.02
CA THR A 138 -2.48 29.96 -1.90
C THR A 138 -3.81 29.45 -1.38
N SER A 139 -3.85 28.24 -0.84
CA SER A 139 -5.09 27.58 -0.42
C SER A 139 -5.16 27.25 1.07
N GLY A 140 -4.10 27.49 1.84
CA GLY A 140 -4.03 27.08 3.26
C GLY A 140 -3.98 25.55 3.45
N ARG A 141 -4.00 24.77 2.35
CA ARG A 141 -4.04 23.32 2.40
C ARG A 141 -2.66 22.75 2.71
N LYS A 142 -2.58 21.95 3.75
CA LYS A 142 -1.34 21.27 4.17
C LYS A 142 -0.99 20.14 3.20
N THR A 143 0.30 19.81 3.13
CA THR A 143 0.79 18.67 2.34
C THR A 143 1.41 17.65 3.28
N ILE A 144 1.00 16.37 3.10
CA ILE A 144 1.65 15.23 3.71
C ILE A 144 2.58 14.61 2.67
N LEU A 145 3.87 14.63 2.96
CA LEU A 145 4.88 13.91 2.19
C LEU A 145 5.08 12.54 2.82
N PHE A 146 4.65 11.51 2.13
CA PHE A 146 4.90 10.13 2.50
C PHE A 146 6.18 9.63 1.82
N VAL A 147 7.19 9.31 2.59
CA VAL A 147 8.45 8.74 2.11
C VAL A 147 8.46 7.25 2.43
N ASP A 148 8.25 6.43 1.40
CA ASP A 148 8.32 4.98 1.54
C ASP A 148 9.77 4.54 1.58
N GLU A 149 10.11 3.66 2.53
CA GLU A 149 11.46 3.17 2.77
C GLU A 149 12.50 4.30 2.94
N ILE A 150 12.22 5.24 3.84
CA ILE A 150 13.05 6.45 4.10
C ILE A 150 14.52 6.14 4.40
N HIS A 151 14.83 4.93 4.85
CA HIS A 151 16.20 4.48 5.11
C HIS A 151 17.07 4.35 3.85
N HIS A 152 16.49 4.34 2.66
CA HIS A 152 17.23 4.39 1.40
C HIS A 152 17.70 5.81 1.04
N PHE A 153 17.11 6.83 1.64
CA PHE A 153 17.60 8.18 1.44
C PHE A 153 18.98 8.36 2.10
N ASN A 154 19.92 8.93 1.36
CA ASN A 154 21.19 9.36 1.94
C ASN A 154 20.99 10.56 2.89
N LYS A 155 22.00 10.87 3.70
CA LYS A 155 21.93 11.97 4.68
C LYS A 155 21.57 13.31 4.04
N ALA A 156 22.16 13.64 2.88
CA ALA A 156 21.89 14.89 2.18
C ALA A 156 20.43 14.99 1.69
N GLN A 157 19.83 13.88 1.25
CA GLN A 157 18.40 13.83 0.89
C GLN A 157 17.51 14.02 2.10
N GLN A 158 17.87 13.41 3.22
CA GLN A 158 17.12 13.58 4.47
C GLN A 158 17.24 15.01 5.01
N ASP A 159 18.42 15.64 4.88
CA ASP A 159 18.65 17.01 5.34
C ASP A 159 17.84 18.05 4.56
N ILE A 160 17.54 17.81 3.29
CA ILE A 160 16.69 18.69 2.47
C ILE A 160 15.27 18.83 3.06
N LEU A 161 14.77 17.82 3.77
CA LEU A 161 13.42 17.84 4.36
C LEU A 161 13.38 18.64 5.67
N LEU A 162 14.51 18.84 6.35
CA LEU A 162 14.54 19.42 7.68
C LEU A 162 13.96 20.83 7.77
N PRO A 163 14.31 21.79 6.90
CA PRO A 163 13.78 23.16 7.00
C PRO A 163 12.26 23.22 6.91
N ASP A 164 11.66 22.43 6.03
CA ASP A 164 10.23 22.45 5.79
C ASP A 164 9.44 21.67 6.85
N VAL A 165 10.04 20.63 7.42
CA VAL A 165 9.50 19.91 8.59
C VAL A 165 9.52 20.85 9.83
N GLU A 166 10.59 21.62 10.02
CA GLU A 166 10.71 22.59 11.12
C GLU A 166 9.72 23.76 10.97
N ALA A 167 9.62 24.29 9.77
CA ALA A 167 8.68 25.37 9.45
C ALA A 167 7.21 24.95 9.48
N GLY A 168 6.94 23.62 9.52
CA GLY A 168 5.57 23.09 9.43
C GLY A 168 4.91 23.25 8.07
N THR A 169 5.67 23.63 7.04
CA THR A 169 5.20 23.75 5.65
C THR A 169 4.76 22.41 5.11
N LEU A 170 5.45 21.36 5.57
CA LEU A 170 5.32 19.98 5.16
C LEU A 170 5.16 19.09 6.39
N ARG A 171 4.19 18.18 6.37
CA ARG A 171 4.13 17.07 7.34
C ARG A 171 4.81 15.85 6.73
N LEU A 172 5.88 15.40 7.33
CA LEU A 172 6.57 14.20 6.92
C LEU A 172 5.92 12.97 7.55
N ILE A 173 5.63 11.95 6.75
CA ILE A 173 5.35 10.59 7.22
C ILE A 173 6.39 9.67 6.58
N GLY A 174 7.42 9.32 7.33
CA GLY A 174 8.42 8.33 6.90
C GLY A 174 7.95 6.91 7.20
N ALA A 175 8.16 5.98 6.26
CA ALA A 175 7.97 4.55 6.50
C ALA A 175 9.30 3.81 6.36
N THR A 176 9.56 2.85 7.24
CA THR A 176 10.77 2.02 7.18
C THR A 176 10.49 0.63 7.75
N THR A 177 11.19 -0.36 7.23
CA THR A 177 11.22 -1.72 7.79
C THR A 177 12.30 -1.89 8.85
N TYR A 178 13.24 -0.96 8.92
CA TYR A 178 14.37 -0.98 9.85
C TYR A 178 14.10 -0.11 11.09
N ASN A 179 14.99 -0.21 12.08
CA ASN A 179 14.95 0.66 13.24
C ASN A 179 15.35 2.09 12.83
N PRO A 180 14.46 3.09 12.91
CA PRO A 180 14.72 4.44 12.42
C PRO A 180 15.89 5.14 13.13
N PHE A 181 16.19 4.78 14.36
CA PHE A 181 17.30 5.39 15.12
C PHE A 181 18.68 5.11 14.53
N PHE A 182 18.82 4.07 13.70
CA PHE A 182 20.09 3.73 13.04
C PHE A 182 20.19 4.24 11.60
N TYR A 183 19.07 4.40 10.92
CA TYR A 183 19.04 4.63 9.47
C TYR A 183 18.50 6.00 9.09
N VAL A 184 17.75 6.66 9.97
CA VAL A 184 17.21 8.00 9.72
C VAL A 184 18.10 9.02 10.47
N ASN A 185 18.31 10.18 9.85
CA ASN A 185 19.05 11.27 10.45
C ASN A 185 18.46 11.64 11.82
N SER A 186 19.31 11.73 12.83
CA SER A 186 18.93 12.09 14.20
C SER A 186 18.16 13.41 14.29
N ALA A 187 18.46 14.37 13.41
CA ALA A 187 17.75 15.63 13.32
C ALA A 187 16.28 15.46 12.87
N LEU A 188 15.99 14.54 11.93
CA LEU A 188 14.61 14.19 11.55
C LEU A 188 13.89 13.40 12.63
N VAL A 189 14.59 12.44 13.25
CA VAL A 189 14.04 11.63 14.34
C VAL A 189 13.65 12.49 15.52
N SER A 190 14.47 13.47 15.92
CA SER A 190 14.18 14.37 17.04
C SER A 190 12.97 15.28 16.81
N ARG A 191 12.60 15.53 15.54
CA ARG A 191 11.46 16.37 15.13
C ARG A 191 10.23 15.55 14.72
N SER A 192 10.32 14.23 14.81
CA SER A 192 9.27 13.31 14.41
C SER A 192 8.87 12.40 15.57
N GLN A 193 7.61 12.00 15.61
CA GLN A 193 7.19 10.94 16.52
C GLN A 193 7.39 9.58 15.85
N VAL A 194 8.05 8.67 16.55
CA VAL A 194 8.29 7.31 16.03
C VAL A 194 7.21 6.37 16.57
N PHE A 195 6.49 5.72 15.68
CA PHE A 195 5.53 4.68 16.02
C PHE A 195 5.96 3.35 15.41
N ARG A 196 5.97 2.32 16.24
CA ARG A 196 6.26 0.97 15.78
C ARG A 196 4.96 0.25 15.47
N LEU A 197 4.83 -0.21 14.22
CA LEU A 197 3.76 -1.11 13.81
C LEU A 197 4.23 -2.56 14.02
N GLU A 198 3.34 -3.37 14.55
CA GLU A 198 3.57 -4.79 14.81
C GLU A 198 3.08 -5.65 13.64
N PRO A 199 3.63 -6.87 13.47
CA PRO A 199 3.05 -7.84 12.55
C PRO A 199 1.62 -8.18 12.98
N LEU A 200 0.73 -8.46 12.03
CA LEU A 200 -0.64 -8.83 12.36
C LEU A 200 -0.69 -10.23 12.99
N SER A 201 -1.46 -10.39 14.05
CA SER A 201 -1.67 -11.70 14.66
C SER A 201 -2.46 -12.62 13.70
N VAL A 202 -2.38 -13.93 13.94
CA VAL A 202 -3.12 -14.93 13.16
C VAL A 202 -4.62 -14.66 13.16
N GLU A 203 -5.16 -14.28 14.31
CA GLU A 203 -6.59 -13.95 14.49
C GLU A 203 -6.97 -12.71 13.68
N ARG A 204 -6.11 -11.70 13.61
CA ARG A 204 -6.33 -10.49 12.81
C ARG A 204 -6.26 -10.78 11.31
N LEU A 205 -5.38 -11.67 10.89
CA LEU A 205 -5.34 -12.14 9.50
C LEU A 205 -6.56 -12.99 9.14
N GLU A 206 -7.07 -13.83 10.06
CA GLU A 206 -8.33 -14.55 9.86
C GLU A 206 -9.50 -13.59 9.63
N VAL A 207 -9.61 -12.50 10.41
CA VAL A 207 -10.62 -11.45 10.21
C VAL A 207 -10.47 -10.78 8.82
N LEU A 208 -9.24 -10.53 8.38
CA LEU A 208 -8.97 -9.94 7.07
C LEU A 208 -9.40 -10.88 5.94
N ILE A 209 -9.11 -12.17 6.06
CA ILE A 209 -9.56 -13.20 5.10
C ILE A 209 -11.08 -13.24 5.04
N ASP A 210 -11.78 -13.23 6.18
CA ASP A 210 -13.24 -13.25 6.21
C ASP A 210 -13.86 -12.02 5.57
N ARG A 211 -13.31 -10.84 5.83
CA ARG A 211 -13.73 -9.61 5.14
C ARG A 211 -13.53 -9.72 3.63
N ALA A 212 -12.37 -10.22 3.18
CA ALA A 212 -12.08 -10.35 1.76
C ALA A 212 -13.00 -11.37 1.06
N LEU A 213 -13.41 -12.44 1.72
CA LEU A 213 -14.33 -13.45 1.17
C LEU A 213 -15.78 -12.99 1.19
N SER A 214 -16.17 -12.08 2.07
CA SER A 214 -17.54 -11.58 2.20
C SER A 214 -17.82 -10.31 1.39
N ASP A 215 -16.83 -9.45 1.18
CA ASP A 215 -16.96 -8.21 0.44
C ASP A 215 -17.16 -8.49 -1.06
N LYS A 216 -18.32 -8.07 -1.59
CA LYS A 216 -18.68 -8.26 -3.01
C LYS A 216 -18.16 -7.15 -3.91
N GLU A 217 -17.87 -5.98 -3.34
CA GLU A 217 -17.44 -4.80 -4.10
C GLU A 217 -15.93 -4.81 -4.30
N ARG A 218 -15.17 -4.94 -3.21
CA ARG A 218 -13.70 -4.85 -3.20
C ARG A 218 -13.02 -6.21 -3.08
N GLY A 219 -13.74 -7.19 -2.56
CA GLY A 219 -13.21 -8.51 -2.22
C GLY A 219 -13.49 -9.60 -3.24
N LEU A 220 -13.67 -10.80 -2.71
CA LEU A 220 -13.89 -12.03 -3.44
C LEU A 220 -15.31 -12.59 -3.21
N GLY A 221 -16.23 -11.80 -2.64
CA GLY A 221 -17.59 -12.25 -2.30
C GLY A 221 -18.39 -12.77 -3.49
N ASN A 222 -18.15 -12.27 -4.69
CA ASN A 222 -18.80 -12.72 -5.92
C ASN A 222 -18.39 -14.15 -6.35
N TYR A 223 -17.29 -14.66 -5.84
CA TYR A 223 -16.83 -16.03 -6.15
C TYR A 223 -17.52 -17.11 -5.29
N ASN A 224 -18.30 -16.72 -4.25
CA ASN A 224 -19.01 -17.62 -3.34
C ASN A 224 -18.13 -18.76 -2.78
N VAL A 225 -16.88 -18.47 -2.46
CA VAL A 225 -15.92 -19.46 -1.95
C VAL A 225 -16.13 -19.66 -0.45
N LYS A 226 -16.39 -20.90 -0.06
CA LYS A 226 -16.37 -21.32 1.35
C LYS A 226 -14.98 -21.84 1.68
N MET A 227 -14.32 -21.22 2.66
CA MET A 227 -13.02 -21.63 3.16
C MET A 227 -13.17 -22.35 4.49
N ASP A 228 -12.57 -23.52 4.60
CA ASP A 228 -12.54 -24.27 5.86
C ASP A 228 -11.72 -23.53 6.93
N LYS A 229 -12.12 -23.67 8.19
CA LYS A 229 -11.48 -23.00 9.33
C LYS A 229 -9.98 -23.34 9.44
N ASN A 230 -9.62 -24.61 9.20
CA ASN A 230 -8.23 -25.05 9.24
C ASN A 230 -7.42 -24.45 8.11
N ALA A 231 -7.99 -24.39 6.88
CA ALA A 231 -7.34 -23.78 5.73
C ALA A 231 -7.11 -22.28 5.94
N ARG A 232 -8.09 -21.56 6.52
CA ARG A 232 -7.98 -20.13 6.88
C ARG A 232 -6.84 -19.91 7.87
N ARG A 233 -6.82 -20.67 8.97
CA ARG A 233 -5.78 -20.57 9.99
C ARG A 233 -4.40 -20.92 9.45
N HIS A 234 -4.33 -21.88 8.54
CA HIS A 234 -3.08 -22.25 7.88
C HIS A 234 -2.55 -21.12 7.00
N LEU A 235 -3.40 -20.53 6.16
CA LEU A 235 -3.06 -19.37 5.34
C LEU A 235 -2.58 -18.20 6.20
N ALA A 236 -3.30 -17.88 7.28
CA ALA A 236 -2.93 -16.82 8.21
C ALA A 236 -1.55 -17.06 8.84
N LYS A 237 -1.25 -18.28 9.27
CA LYS A 237 0.07 -18.65 9.81
C LYS A 237 1.20 -18.53 8.77
N LEU A 238 0.97 -19.00 7.54
CA LEU A 238 1.97 -18.92 6.45
C LEU A 238 2.26 -17.47 6.01
N SER A 239 1.35 -16.57 6.29
CA SER A 239 1.48 -15.15 5.94
C SER A 239 2.41 -14.38 6.88
N ASP A 240 2.74 -14.94 8.05
CA ASP A 240 3.71 -14.40 9.00
C ASP A 240 3.47 -12.91 9.35
N GLY A 241 2.21 -12.56 9.63
CA GLY A 241 1.83 -11.20 10.00
C GLY A 241 1.73 -10.18 8.84
N ASP A 242 1.99 -10.60 7.59
CA ASP A 242 1.92 -9.74 6.41
C ASP A 242 0.53 -9.83 5.75
N ALA A 243 -0.26 -8.76 5.86
CA ALA A 243 -1.58 -8.66 5.24
C ALA A 243 -1.54 -8.73 3.71
N ARG A 244 -0.52 -8.16 3.07
CA ARG A 244 -0.38 -8.16 1.61
C ARG A 244 -0.11 -9.57 1.10
N LYS A 245 0.82 -10.28 1.74
CA LYS A 245 1.12 -11.69 1.43
C LYS A 245 -0.11 -12.57 1.62
N CYS A 246 -0.87 -12.35 2.68
CA CYS A 246 -2.10 -13.08 3.00
C CYS A 246 -3.16 -12.91 1.91
N LEU A 247 -3.48 -11.66 1.54
CA LEU A 247 -4.50 -11.35 0.55
C LEU A 247 -4.10 -11.81 -0.86
N ASN A 248 -2.84 -11.63 -1.26
CA ASN A 248 -2.36 -12.11 -2.56
C ASN A 248 -2.45 -13.63 -2.67
N ALA A 249 -2.05 -14.37 -1.62
CA ALA A 249 -2.15 -15.82 -1.60
C ALA A 249 -3.62 -16.29 -1.62
N LEU A 250 -4.51 -15.59 -0.91
CA LEU A 250 -5.96 -15.85 -0.95
C LEU A 250 -6.53 -15.66 -2.37
N GLU A 251 -6.20 -14.54 -3.03
CA GLU A 251 -6.65 -14.23 -4.39
C GLU A 251 -6.24 -15.31 -5.38
N ILE A 252 -4.95 -15.66 -5.37
CA ILE A 252 -4.42 -16.74 -6.21
C ILE A 252 -5.16 -18.07 -5.95
N GLY A 253 -5.37 -18.43 -4.68
CA GLY A 253 -6.07 -19.66 -4.30
C GLY A 253 -7.52 -19.71 -4.81
N VAL A 254 -8.23 -18.58 -4.75
CA VAL A 254 -9.62 -18.48 -5.23
C VAL A 254 -9.67 -18.53 -6.75
N LEU A 255 -8.79 -17.83 -7.46
CA LEU A 255 -8.73 -17.80 -8.92
C LEU A 255 -8.32 -19.16 -9.50
N LEU A 256 -7.30 -19.81 -8.92
CA LEU A 256 -6.87 -21.15 -9.35
C LEU A 256 -7.97 -22.20 -9.15
N ARG A 257 -8.78 -22.12 -8.08
CA ARG A 257 -9.90 -23.04 -7.89
C ARG A 257 -10.94 -22.96 -9.03
N ARG A 258 -11.11 -21.79 -9.62
CA ARG A 258 -12.01 -21.58 -10.77
C ARG A 258 -11.46 -22.24 -12.04
N LEU A 259 -10.16 -22.14 -12.23
CA LEU A 259 -9.46 -22.71 -13.41
C LEU A 259 -9.23 -24.22 -13.27
N TRP A 260 -9.15 -24.73 -12.06
CA TRP A 260 -8.91 -26.13 -11.74
C TRP A 260 -9.99 -26.63 -10.77
N PRO A 261 -11.17 -27.05 -11.25
CA PRO A 261 -12.15 -27.67 -10.39
C PRO A 261 -11.49 -28.86 -9.68
N ALA A 262 -11.66 -28.89 -8.36
CA ALA A 262 -11.03 -29.91 -7.52
C ALA A 262 -11.25 -31.30 -8.12
N ALA A 263 -10.19 -32.05 -8.37
CA ALA A 263 -10.30 -33.47 -8.66
C ALA A 263 -11.23 -34.10 -7.61
N PRO A 264 -12.18 -34.98 -8.01
CA PRO A 264 -13.05 -35.64 -7.06
C PRO A 264 -12.19 -36.21 -5.95
N ARG A 265 -12.51 -35.86 -4.70
CA ARG A 265 -11.80 -36.44 -3.55
C ARG A 265 -11.87 -37.93 -3.74
N PRO A 266 -10.75 -38.67 -3.69
CA PRO A 266 -10.86 -40.12 -3.63
C PRO A 266 -11.78 -40.40 -2.45
N GLU A 267 -12.95 -41.00 -2.72
CA GLU A 267 -13.83 -41.51 -1.68
C GLU A 267 -12.92 -42.20 -0.68
N ARG A 268 -13.01 -41.85 0.58
CA ARG A 268 -12.40 -42.65 1.63
C ARG A 268 -13.06 -44.00 1.49
N ALA A 269 -12.40 -44.85 0.68
CA ALA A 269 -12.79 -46.22 0.61
C ALA A 269 -12.91 -46.69 2.06
N SER A 270 -14.12 -47.08 2.39
CA SER A 270 -14.50 -47.63 3.65
C SER A 270 -13.52 -48.78 3.97
N MET A 271 -12.43 -48.46 4.67
CA MET A 271 -11.57 -49.43 5.29
C MET A 271 -12.26 -49.93 6.56
N LYS A 272 -13.50 -50.42 6.38
CA LYS A 272 -14.14 -51.29 7.36
C LYS A 272 -14.07 -52.69 6.79
N ASN A 273 -13.32 -53.51 7.49
CA ASN A 273 -13.26 -54.96 7.44
C ASN A 273 -12.54 -55.62 6.22
N SER A 274 -11.25 -55.76 6.34
CA SER A 274 -10.67 -57.10 6.10
C SER A 274 -9.50 -57.29 7.09
N LEU A 275 -9.84 -57.85 8.24
CA LEU A 275 -8.91 -58.62 9.04
C LEU A 275 -8.46 -59.81 8.16
N ALA A 276 -7.48 -59.59 7.30
CA ALA A 276 -6.80 -60.64 6.59
C ALA A 276 -5.72 -61.24 7.50
N LYS A 277 -5.76 -62.55 7.59
CA LYS A 277 -4.89 -63.45 8.34
C LYS A 277 -3.40 -63.17 8.12
N PRO A 278 -2.52 -63.41 9.10
CA PRO A 278 -1.10 -63.25 8.95
C PRO A 278 -0.52 -64.42 8.12
N GLY A 279 0.09 -64.14 6.98
CA GLY A 279 0.85 -65.12 6.23
C GLY A 279 0.73 -65.02 4.72
N SER A 280 1.35 -64.01 4.10
CA SER A 280 1.89 -64.11 2.74
C SER A 280 2.79 -62.93 2.44
N THR A 281 4.04 -63.19 2.20
CA THR A 281 5.07 -62.24 1.76
C THR A 281 4.74 -61.67 0.36
N PRO A 282 4.79 -60.36 0.13
CA PRO A 282 4.56 -59.81 -1.20
C PRO A 282 5.78 -59.99 -2.12
N PRO A 283 5.59 -60.23 -3.42
CA PRO A 283 6.68 -60.40 -4.40
C PRO A 283 7.39 -59.07 -4.68
N ALA A 284 8.68 -59.14 -4.87
CA ALA A 284 9.70 -58.10 -4.96
C ALA A 284 9.67 -57.26 -6.26
N THR A 285 8.54 -57.08 -6.95
CA THR A 285 8.50 -56.45 -8.28
C THR A 285 7.85 -55.05 -8.33
N ALA A 286 7.41 -54.49 -7.20
CA ALA A 286 6.67 -53.21 -7.19
C ALA A 286 7.53 -51.98 -6.84
N GLN A 287 8.80 -52.12 -6.53
CA GLN A 287 9.66 -50.99 -6.14
C GLN A 287 10.43 -50.31 -7.29
N ALA A 288 10.41 -50.87 -8.49
CA ALA A 288 11.25 -50.37 -9.60
C ALA A 288 10.56 -49.36 -10.52
N GLN A 289 9.25 -49.07 -10.38
CA GLN A 289 8.53 -48.15 -11.29
C GLN A 289 8.28 -46.73 -10.77
N PHE A 290 8.69 -46.40 -9.56
CA PHE A 290 8.43 -45.08 -8.97
C PHE A 290 9.56 -44.03 -9.16
N ILE A 291 10.74 -44.45 -9.65
CA ILE A 291 11.94 -43.60 -9.75
C ILE A 291 12.20 -43.05 -11.18
N SER A 292 11.45 -43.48 -12.20
CA SER A 292 11.71 -43.05 -13.59
C SER A 292 10.86 -41.87 -14.10
N ARG A 293 10.09 -41.17 -13.24
CA ARG A 293 9.21 -40.07 -13.65
C ARG A 293 9.63 -38.65 -13.17
N PHE A 294 10.80 -38.53 -12.56
CA PHE A 294 11.41 -37.24 -12.22
C PHE A 294 12.88 -37.23 -12.63
N ARG A 295 13.10 -37.16 -13.90
CA ARG A 295 14.30 -36.59 -14.54
C ARG A 295 13.88 -35.73 -15.68
#